data_fb82c8658fe868ae355895e77d3a1e49
#
_entry.id   fb82c8658fe868ae355895e77d3a1e49
#
_cell.length_a   1.000
_cell.length_b   1.000
_cell.length_c   1.000
_cell.angle_alpha   90.00
_cell.angle_beta   90.00
_cell.angle_gamma   90.00
#
_symmetry.space_group_name_H-M   'P 1'
#
loop_
_entity.id
_entity.type
_entity.pdbx_description
1 polymer ?
#
loop_
_entity_poly.entity_id
_entity_poly.type
_entity_poly.pdbx_seq_one_letter_code
_entity_poly.pdbx_strand_id
1 'polypeptide(L)'
;MKKIGKILLAGTVLSGVAWYVLKPEALPESYVLAQVEKGGIIQKITASGIINPSSTIAIGTQVSGTIAEILVDYNTLVKKDQLLAQIDPALFEATVAQRKAALDIAKAELEVVKNDIVYYKKHLNRIKKLNTSKYSTDKDLESAQRDYDNAVAQKSLKEAQISQAAASLKQAEVDLHYTHIVSPVDGIVISKEVEVGQTVAASYQTPTLFNVAEDLTKMQIEASVVEADIAKVKEGQHVDFGVDSFPDEVFHGVVTQVRNNPITTSNVVTYEVIIEIDNRDLKLKPGMTANVEIITAKKEEVLLVPNKSLRFFVEDENGNTKRYADRGIWTLQNGKPHRVSVTIGVSDENKTEITSGEVRENMEVIIERKNNKENNPQFRMRMPR
;
A
#
# COMPACT_ATOMS: atom_id res chain seq x y z
N MET A 1 42.02 63.55 64.64
CA MET A 1 40.98 62.59 64.19
C MET A 1 39.96 63.20 63.23
N LYS A 2 39.73 64.53 63.10
CA LYS A 2 38.73 65.11 62.15
C LYS A 2 39.16 65.19 60.66
N LYS A 3 40.48 65.05 60.33
CA LYS A 3 40.96 65.10 58.91
C LYS A 3 40.88 63.76 58.19
N ILE A 4 40.96 62.61 58.87
CA ILE A 4 40.93 61.26 58.28
C ILE A 4 39.50 60.89 57.82
N GLY A 5 38.46 61.33 58.56
CA GLY A 5 37.07 61.07 58.18
C GLY A 5 36.60 61.79 56.90
N LYS A 6 37.20 62.96 56.60
CA LYS A 6 36.88 63.67 55.36
C LYS A 6 37.50 63.04 54.11
N ILE A 7 38.64 62.39 54.23
CA ILE A 7 39.32 61.70 53.13
C ILE A 7 38.63 60.38 52.82
N LEU A 8 38.14 59.66 53.86
CA LEU A 8 37.34 58.44 53.67
C LEU A 8 35.97 58.71 52.97
N LEU A 9 35.29 59.86 53.37
CA LEU A 9 34.04 60.25 52.76
C LEU A 9 34.23 60.69 51.32
N ALA A 10 35.30 61.36 50.95
CA ALA A 10 35.62 61.74 49.59
C ALA A 10 35.97 60.53 48.73
N GLY A 11 36.65 59.51 49.30
CA GLY A 11 36.95 58.24 48.56
C GLY A 11 35.71 57.41 48.24
N THR A 12 34.73 57.35 49.14
CA THR A 12 33.46 56.61 48.86
C THR A 12 32.56 57.32 47.85
N VAL A 13 32.55 58.65 47.80
CA VAL A 13 31.80 59.42 46.80
C VAL A 13 32.47 59.27 45.41
N LEU A 14 33.82 59.33 45.38
CA LEU A 14 34.55 59.14 44.12
C LEU A 14 34.41 57.72 43.57
N SER A 15 34.42 56.68 44.42
CA SER A 15 34.22 55.31 43.99
C SER A 15 32.73 55.04 43.53
N GLY A 16 31.74 55.69 44.13
CA GLY A 16 30.35 55.65 43.74
C GLY A 16 30.12 56.33 42.38
N VAL A 17 30.75 57.48 42.14
CA VAL A 17 30.69 58.20 40.86
C VAL A 17 31.43 57.40 39.76
N ALA A 18 32.59 56.85 40.07
CA ALA A 18 33.35 56.01 39.14
C ALA A 18 32.57 54.74 38.79
N TRP A 19 31.84 54.10 39.73
CA TRP A 19 30.99 52.95 39.48
C TRP A 19 29.77 53.33 38.65
N TYR A 20 29.19 54.52 38.81
CA TYR A 20 28.06 55.02 38.04
C TYR A 20 28.47 55.41 36.60
N VAL A 21 29.67 56.00 36.40
CA VAL A 21 30.20 56.40 35.08
C VAL A 21 30.78 55.20 34.33
N LEU A 22 31.28 54.18 35.04
CA LEU A 22 31.81 52.95 34.46
C LEU A 22 30.75 51.84 34.31
N LYS A 23 29.46 52.13 34.59
CA LYS A 23 28.39 51.19 34.28
C LYS A 23 28.40 50.95 32.77
N PRO A 24 28.69 49.72 32.30
CA PRO A 24 28.71 49.50 30.86
C PRO A 24 27.32 49.80 30.32
N GLU A 25 27.25 50.81 29.45
CA GLU A 25 26.06 51.09 28.69
C GLU A 25 25.73 49.81 27.88
N ALA A 26 24.57 49.20 28.14
CA ALA A 26 24.16 48.01 27.42
C ALA A 26 24.15 48.34 25.93
N LEU A 27 25.03 47.72 25.19
CA LEU A 27 25.08 47.88 23.73
C LEU A 27 23.68 47.65 23.17
N PRO A 28 23.19 48.53 22.27
CA PRO A 28 21.87 48.37 21.72
C PRO A 28 21.75 46.97 21.09
N GLU A 29 20.73 46.24 21.51
CA GLU A 29 20.44 44.92 20.95
C GLU A 29 20.25 45.05 19.44
N SER A 30 21.04 44.35 18.69
CA SER A 30 20.88 44.32 17.25
C SER A 30 20.16 43.04 16.82
N TYR A 31 19.18 43.17 15.95
CA TYR A 31 18.36 42.07 15.47
C TYR A 31 18.62 41.84 13.96
N VAL A 32 18.52 40.61 13.55
CA VAL A 32 18.48 40.26 12.12
C VAL A 32 17.01 40.34 11.69
N LEU A 33 16.75 41.16 10.65
CA LEU A 33 15.43 41.41 10.14
C LEU A 33 15.22 40.67 8.83
N ALA A 34 14.00 40.24 8.56
CA ALA A 34 13.55 39.77 7.26
C ALA A 34 12.26 40.51 6.91
N GLN A 35 11.96 40.61 5.62
CA GLN A 35 10.75 41.25 5.14
C GLN A 35 9.61 40.26 4.95
N VAL A 36 8.39 40.73 5.21
CA VAL A 36 7.17 40.01 4.83
C VAL A 36 7.01 40.15 3.32
N GLU A 37 6.94 39.03 2.65
CA GLU A 37 6.78 38.99 1.19
C GLU A 37 5.36 38.58 0.82
N LYS A 38 4.87 39.06 -0.34
CA LYS A 38 3.66 38.53 -0.95
C LYS A 38 4.07 37.55 -2.05
N GLY A 39 3.59 36.31 -1.97
CA GLY A 39 3.97 35.27 -2.92
C GLY A 39 3.12 34.02 -2.83
N GLY A 40 3.47 33.03 -3.64
CA GLY A 40 2.84 31.71 -3.60
C GLY A 40 3.50 30.81 -2.57
N ILE A 41 2.71 29.95 -1.94
CA ILE A 41 3.18 28.89 -1.03
C ILE A 41 2.56 27.56 -1.43
N ILE A 42 3.37 26.51 -1.39
CA ILE A 42 2.95 25.15 -1.67
C ILE A 42 3.32 24.30 -0.47
N GLN A 43 2.32 23.70 0.16
CA GLN A 43 2.54 22.71 1.21
C GLN A 43 2.63 21.34 0.59
N LYS A 44 3.73 20.64 0.83
CA LYS A 44 3.98 19.29 0.35
C LYS A 44 4.15 18.33 1.53
N ILE A 45 3.76 17.09 1.32
CA ILE A 45 4.08 15.97 2.20
C ILE A 45 5.00 15.04 1.43
N THR A 46 6.14 14.71 2.00
CA THR A 46 7.08 13.76 1.41
C THR A 46 6.81 12.35 1.91
N ALA A 47 6.83 11.39 1.00
CA ALA A 47 6.68 9.98 1.30
C ALA A 47 7.54 9.16 0.33
N SER A 48 7.89 7.93 0.71
CA SER A 48 8.49 6.97 -0.19
C SER A 48 7.47 5.91 -0.56
N GLY A 49 7.51 5.43 -1.81
CA GLY A 49 6.60 4.40 -2.30
C GLY A 49 7.27 3.46 -3.29
N ILE A 50 6.57 2.39 -3.62
CA ILE A 50 7.00 1.42 -4.63
C ILE A 50 6.06 1.53 -5.82
N ILE A 51 6.64 1.53 -7.02
CA ILE A 51 5.91 1.55 -8.28
C ILE A 51 5.51 0.12 -8.64
N ASN A 52 4.23 -0.12 -8.81
CA ASN A 52 3.66 -1.40 -9.22
C ASN A 52 2.66 -1.21 -10.36
N PRO A 53 2.39 -2.23 -11.18
CA PRO A 53 1.25 -2.19 -12.09
C PRO A 53 -0.05 -2.04 -11.33
N SER A 54 -1.04 -1.37 -11.90
CA SER A 54 -2.37 -1.21 -11.28
C SER A 54 -3.10 -2.55 -11.09
N SER A 55 -2.80 -3.54 -11.94
CA SER A 55 -3.34 -4.91 -11.85
C SER A 55 -2.24 -5.93 -12.09
N THR A 56 -2.01 -6.77 -11.09
CA THR A 56 -1.08 -7.91 -11.16
C THR A 56 -1.79 -9.17 -10.69
N ILE A 57 -1.73 -10.23 -11.48
CA ILE A 57 -2.35 -11.51 -11.16
C ILE A 57 -1.26 -12.54 -10.87
N ALA A 58 -1.31 -13.09 -9.66
CA ALA A 58 -0.48 -14.21 -9.26
C ALA A 58 -1.13 -15.53 -9.78
N ILE A 59 -0.43 -16.23 -10.66
CA ILE A 59 -0.86 -17.50 -11.23
C ILE A 59 -0.18 -18.62 -10.49
N GLY A 60 -0.98 -19.49 -9.87
CA GLY A 60 -0.52 -20.65 -9.14
C GLY A 60 -1.05 -21.95 -9.71
N THR A 61 -0.86 -23.07 -9.00
CA THR A 61 -1.40 -24.38 -9.36
C THR A 61 -2.38 -24.88 -8.32
N GLN A 62 -3.39 -25.65 -8.77
CA GLN A 62 -4.35 -26.32 -7.91
C GLN A 62 -4.03 -27.80 -7.68
N VAL A 63 -3.08 -28.35 -8.44
CA VAL A 63 -2.62 -29.74 -8.33
C VAL A 63 -1.13 -29.79 -8.04
N SER A 64 -0.71 -30.82 -7.32
CA SER A 64 0.70 -31.05 -7.00
C SER A 64 1.34 -31.95 -8.05
N GLY A 65 2.59 -31.66 -8.41
CA GLY A 65 3.34 -32.47 -9.39
C GLY A 65 4.66 -31.81 -9.77
N THR A 66 5.38 -32.40 -10.68
CA THR A 66 6.63 -31.88 -11.22
C THR A 66 6.37 -31.07 -12.48
N ILE A 67 7.00 -29.91 -12.63
CA ILE A 67 6.90 -29.10 -13.84
C ILE A 67 7.62 -29.84 -14.99
N ALA A 68 6.87 -30.23 -16.00
CA ALA A 68 7.40 -30.91 -17.18
C ALA A 68 8.04 -29.94 -18.18
N GLU A 69 7.35 -28.81 -18.44
CA GLU A 69 7.87 -27.76 -19.32
C GLU A 69 7.32 -26.39 -18.94
N ILE A 70 8.05 -25.35 -19.36
CA ILE A 70 7.67 -23.94 -19.23
C ILE A 70 7.80 -23.31 -20.63
N LEU A 71 6.73 -22.67 -21.09
CA LEU A 71 6.60 -22.15 -22.46
C LEU A 71 6.81 -20.64 -22.54
N VAL A 72 6.93 -19.96 -21.39
CA VAL A 72 7.09 -18.51 -21.28
C VAL A 72 8.27 -18.16 -20.39
N ASP A 73 8.81 -16.97 -20.60
CA ASP A 73 9.90 -16.43 -19.77
C ASP A 73 9.57 -14.99 -19.36
N TYR A 74 10.44 -14.36 -18.58
CA TYR A 74 10.33 -12.96 -18.17
C TYR A 74 10.03 -12.04 -19.36
N ASN A 75 9.20 -11.05 -19.17
CA ASN A 75 8.77 -10.05 -20.16
C ASN A 75 8.07 -10.63 -21.40
N THR A 76 7.64 -11.90 -21.37
CA THR A 76 6.86 -12.49 -22.45
C THR A 76 5.42 -11.95 -22.43
N LEU A 77 4.96 -11.48 -23.59
CA LEU A 77 3.55 -11.14 -23.80
C LEU A 77 2.72 -12.42 -23.88
N VAL A 78 1.69 -12.48 -23.06
CA VAL A 78 0.78 -13.64 -22.99
C VAL A 78 -0.66 -13.20 -23.22
N LYS A 79 -1.43 -14.11 -23.79
CA LYS A 79 -2.87 -13.92 -23.99
C LYS A 79 -3.67 -14.73 -22.99
N LYS A 80 -4.89 -14.34 -22.78
CA LYS A 80 -5.85 -15.11 -21.99
C LYS A 80 -5.95 -16.54 -22.56
N ASP A 81 -6.00 -17.52 -21.65
CA ASP A 81 -6.03 -18.96 -21.92
C ASP A 81 -4.77 -19.52 -22.62
N GLN A 82 -3.71 -18.73 -22.76
CA GLN A 82 -2.42 -19.19 -23.27
C GLN A 82 -1.72 -20.07 -22.22
N LEU A 83 -1.20 -21.24 -22.65
CA LEU A 83 -0.42 -22.15 -21.83
C LEU A 83 0.92 -21.51 -21.45
N LEU A 84 1.20 -21.45 -20.15
CA LEU A 84 2.42 -20.90 -19.58
C LEU A 84 3.40 -22.01 -19.16
N ALA A 85 2.88 -23.04 -18.51
CA ALA A 85 3.64 -24.20 -18.06
C ALA A 85 2.73 -25.43 -17.99
N GLN A 86 3.36 -26.60 -17.98
CA GLN A 86 2.67 -27.88 -17.83
C GLN A 86 3.29 -28.68 -16.67
N ILE A 87 2.42 -29.17 -15.79
CA ILE A 87 2.76 -30.19 -14.79
C ILE A 87 2.70 -31.55 -15.49
N ASP A 88 3.58 -32.48 -15.12
CA ASP A 88 3.60 -33.83 -15.67
C ASP A 88 2.21 -34.48 -15.60
N PRO A 89 1.54 -34.70 -16.74
CA PRO A 89 0.16 -35.18 -16.79
C PRO A 89 0.05 -36.72 -16.61
N ALA A 90 1.14 -37.46 -16.68
CA ALA A 90 1.12 -38.92 -16.80
C ALA A 90 0.27 -39.63 -15.72
N LEU A 91 0.39 -39.19 -14.46
CA LEU A 91 -0.39 -39.75 -13.35
C LEU A 91 -1.90 -39.39 -13.47
N PHE A 92 -2.20 -38.20 -13.91
CA PHE A 92 -3.58 -37.70 -14.08
C PHE A 92 -4.23 -38.39 -15.27
N GLU A 93 -3.53 -38.58 -16.40
CA GLU A 93 -4.00 -39.32 -17.56
C GLU A 93 -4.33 -40.77 -17.21
N ALA A 94 -3.44 -41.44 -16.45
CA ALA A 94 -3.69 -42.80 -15.97
C ALA A 94 -4.96 -42.85 -15.07
N THR A 95 -5.15 -41.85 -14.22
CA THR A 95 -6.34 -41.76 -13.36
C THR A 95 -7.61 -41.56 -14.20
N VAL A 96 -7.60 -40.67 -15.21
CA VAL A 96 -8.72 -40.48 -16.14
C VAL A 96 -9.04 -41.77 -16.87
N ALA A 97 -8.03 -42.48 -17.38
CA ALA A 97 -8.22 -43.78 -18.05
C ALA A 97 -8.87 -44.81 -17.11
N GLN A 98 -8.44 -44.90 -15.86
CA GLN A 98 -9.02 -45.78 -14.84
C GLN A 98 -10.48 -45.43 -14.56
N ARG A 99 -10.83 -44.15 -14.36
CA ARG A 99 -12.21 -43.73 -14.08
C ARG A 99 -13.13 -43.92 -15.29
N LYS A 100 -12.61 -43.73 -16.50
CA LYS A 100 -13.33 -44.01 -17.75
C LYS A 100 -13.67 -45.49 -17.86
N ALA A 101 -12.71 -46.40 -17.61
CA ALA A 101 -12.97 -47.84 -17.60
C ALA A 101 -14.05 -48.24 -16.56
N ALA A 102 -14.02 -47.63 -15.35
CA ALA A 102 -15.05 -47.87 -14.34
C ALA A 102 -16.45 -47.42 -14.80
N LEU A 103 -16.55 -46.28 -15.50
CA LEU A 103 -17.80 -45.82 -16.08
C LEU A 103 -18.31 -46.79 -17.16
N ASP A 104 -17.42 -47.29 -18.00
CA ASP A 104 -17.78 -48.24 -19.08
C ASP A 104 -18.25 -49.58 -18.51
N ILE A 105 -17.66 -50.08 -17.43
CA ILE A 105 -18.13 -51.26 -16.67
C ILE A 105 -19.55 -51.01 -16.14
N ALA A 106 -19.80 -49.88 -15.49
CA ALA A 106 -21.13 -49.54 -14.94
C ALA A 106 -22.21 -49.46 -16.05
N LYS A 107 -21.85 -48.95 -17.24
CA LYS A 107 -22.72 -48.94 -18.39
C LYS A 107 -23.03 -50.35 -18.89
N ALA A 108 -21.99 -51.22 -18.98
CA ALA A 108 -22.18 -52.61 -19.38
C ALA A 108 -23.11 -53.39 -18.43
N GLU A 109 -22.95 -53.16 -17.09
CA GLU A 109 -23.84 -53.77 -16.07
C GLU A 109 -25.30 -53.30 -16.24
N LEU A 110 -25.53 -52.01 -16.61
CA LEU A 110 -26.88 -51.55 -16.89
C LEU A 110 -27.52 -52.28 -18.09
N GLU A 111 -26.72 -52.56 -19.13
CA GLU A 111 -27.23 -53.32 -20.29
C GLU A 111 -27.65 -54.75 -19.94
N VAL A 112 -26.92 -55.43 -19.01
CA VAL A 112 -27.32 -56.73 -18.48
C VAL A 112 -28.68 -56.60 -17.82
N VAL A 113 -28.86 -55.65 -16.89
CA VAL A 113 -30.13 -55.43 -16.18
C VAL A 113 -31.28 -55.07 -17.13
N LYS A 114 -31.00 -54.29 -18.19
CA LYS A 114 -32.04 -54.01 -19.22
C LYS A 114 -32.49 -55.27 -19.92
N ASN A 115 -31.60 -56.21 -20.24
CA ASN A 115 -31.94 -57.49 -20.81
C ASN A 115 -32.79 -58.33 -19.81
N ASP A 116 -32.46 -58.35 -18.55
CA ASP A 116 -33.23 -59.01 -17.49
C ASP A 116 -34.65 -58.44 -17.38
N ILE A 117 -34.82 -57.14 -17.46
CA ILE A 117 -36.13 -56.49 -17.48
C ILE A 117 -36.95 -56.97 -18.68
N VAL A 118 -36.37 -57.09 -19.87
CA VAL A 118 -37.04 -57.59 -21.05
C VAL A 118 -37.49 -59.04 -20.84
N TYR A 119 -36.62 -59.88 -20.25
CA TYR A 119 -36.95 -61.26 -19.90
C TYR A 119 -38.10 -61.36 -18.89
N TYR A 120 -37.99 -60.70 -17.75
CA TYR A 120 -39.04 -60.74 -16.71
C TYR A 120 -40.35 -60.15 -17.17
N LYS A 121 -40.30 -59.06 -17.97
CA LYS A 121 -41.52 -58.49 -18.59
C LYS A 121 -42.27 -59.53 -19.49
N LYS A 122 -41.50 -60.26 -20.34
CA LYS A 122 -42.09 -61.34 -21.14
C LYS A 122 -42.64 -62.46 -20.31
N HIS A 123 -41.93 -62.85 -19.23
CA HIS A 123 -42.38 -63.89 -18.30
C HIS A 123 -43.64 -63.47 -17.58
N LEU A 124 -43.70 -62.28 -16.99
CA LEU A 124 -44.89 -61.74 -16.34
C LEU A 124 -46.09 -61.74 -17.28
N ASN A 125 -45.91 -61.23 -18.53
CA ASN A 125 -46.98 -61.24 -19.52
C ASN A 125 -47.51 -62.64 -19.85
N ARG A 126 -46.62 -63.66 -19.88
CA ARG A 126 -46.99 -65.06 -20.09
C ARG A 126 -47.81 -65.62 -18.94
N ILE A 127 -47.34 -65.45 -17.69
CA ILE A 127 -48.03 -65.86 -16.45
C ILE A 127 -49.38 -65.15 -16.34
N LYS A 128 -49.46 -63.84 -16.64
CA LYS A 128 -50.70 -63.07 -16.64
C LYS A 128 -51.75 -63.66 -17.57
N LYS A 129 -51.36 -64.07 -18.80
CA LYS A 129 -52.24 -64.75 -19.75
C LYS A 129 -52.68 -66.12 -19.23
N LEU A 130 -51.82 -66.93 -18.66
CA LEU A 130 -52.14 -68.25 -18.09
C LEU A 130 -53.06 -68.15 -16.88
N ASN A 131 -52.83 -67.16 -15.97
CA ASN A 131 -53.71 -66.92 -14.84
C ASN A 131 -55.10 -66.49 -15.26
N THR A 132 -55.26 -65.63 -16.27
CA THR A 132 -56.54 -65.25 -16.83
C THR A 132 -57.27 -66.48 -17.41
N SER A 133 -56.56 -67.50 -17.89
CA SER A 133 -57.08 -68.74 -18.37
C SER A 133 -57.26 -69.84 -17.34
N LYS A 134 -56.98 -69.53 -16.01
CA LYS A 134 -57.00 -70.41 -14.86
C LYS A 134 -55.99 -71.59 -14.92
N TYR A 135 -54.89 -71.42 -15.71
CA TYR A 135 -53.78 -72.41 -15.76
C TYR A 135 -52.58 -72.04 -14.93
N SER A 136 -52.62 -70.94 -14.15
CA SER A 136 -51.61 -70.51 -13.20
C SER A 136 -52.25 -70.04 -11.90
N THR A 137 -51.53 -70.08 -10.78
CA THR A 137 -52.01 -69.60 -9.46
C THR A 137 -51.79 -68.11 -9.30
N ASP A 138 -52.58 -67.45 -8.44
CA ASP A 138 -52.35 -66.04 -8.07
C ASP A 138 -50.99 -65.84 -7.45
N LYS A 139 -50.45 -66.81 -6.70
CA LYS A 139 -49.11 -66.81 -6.14
C LYS A 139 -48.02 -66.74 -7.21
N ASP A 140 -48.22 -67.47 -8.35
CA ASP A 140 -47.27 -67.44 -9.47
C ASP A 140 -47.28 -66.06 -10.13
N LEU A 141 -48.42 -65.42 -10.28
CA LEU A 141 -48.58 -64.09 -10.81
C LEU A 141 -47.91 -63.06 -9.92
N GLU A 142 -48.15 -63.13 -8.60
CA GLU A 142 -47.52 -62.24 -7.62
C GLU A 142 -45.99 -62.38 -7.61
N SER A 143 -45.48 -63.63 -7.72
CA SER A 143 -44.04 -63.86 -7.84
C SER A 143 -43.44 -63.23 -9.09
N ALA A 144 -44.07 -63.47 -10.27
CA ALA A 144 -43.60 -62.90 -11.53
C ALA A 144 -43.64 -61.36 -11.55
N GLN A 145 -44.63 -60.76 -10.88
CA GLN A 145 -44.71 -59.33 -10.70
C GLN A 145 -43.56 -58.79 -9.84
N ARG A 146 -43.29 -59.43 -8.68
CA ARG A 146 -42.16 -59.05 -7.81
C ARG A 146 -40.81 -59.14 -8.52
N ASP A 147 -40.57 -60.18 -9.32
CA ASP A 147 -39.35 -60.39 -10.06
C ASP A 147 -39.15 -59.27 -11.11
N TYR A 148 -40.21 -58.85 -11.79
CA TYR A 148 -40.16 -57.71 -12.73
C TYR A 148 -39.89 -56.41 -11.99
N ASP A 149 -40.60 -56.15 -10.85
CA ASP A 149 -40.42 -54.90 -10.09
C ASP A 149 -39.01 -54.84 -9.47
N ASN A 150 -38.45 -55.96 -9.03
CA ASN A 150 -37.05 -56.07 -8.54
C ASN A 150 -36.06 -55.70 -9.71
N ALA A 151 -36.28 -56.19 -10.90
CA ALA A 151 -35.44 -55.87 -12.04
C ALA A 151 -35.52 -54.38 -12.40
N VAL A 152 -36.68 -53.75 -12.32
CA VAL A 152 -36.89 -52.33 -12.51
C VAL A 152 -36.14 -51.51 -11.42
N ALA A 153 -36.21 -51.94 -10.17
CA ALA A 153 -35.48 -51.30 -9.08
C ALA A 153 -33.99 -51.44 -9.27
N GLN A 154 -33.50 -52.61 -9.71
CA GLN A 154 -32.08 -52.84 -10.04
C GLN A 154 -31.59 -51.89 -11.18
N LYS A 155 -32.43 -51.62 -12.18
CA LYS A 155 -32.10 -50.63 -13.21
C LYS A 155 -31.83 -49.24 -12.62
N SER A 156 -32.69 -48.76 -11.74
CA SER A 156 -32.53 -47.46 -11.07
C SER A 156 -31.24 -47.42 -10.23
N LEU A 157 -30.90 -48.53 -9.56
CA LEU A 157 -29.64 -48.66 -8.83
C LEU A 157 -28.42 -48.52 -9.80
N LYS A 158 -28.44 -49.21 -10.95
CA LYS A 158 -27.36 -49.15 -11.95
C LYS A 158 -27.27 -47.79 -12.60
N GLU A 159 -28.38 -47.11 -12.83
CA GLU A 159 -28.36 -45.71 -13.32
C GLU A 159 -27.73 -44.75 -12.33
N ALA A 160 -27.99 -44.93 -11.03
CA ALA A 160 -27.31 -44.14 -9.97
C ALA A 160 -25.80 -44.45 -9.92
N GLN A 161 -25.39 -45.72 -10.08
CA GLN A 161 -23.97 -46.09 -10.15
C GLN A 161 -23.24 -45.49 -11.37
N ILE A 162 -23.90 -45.40 -12.53
CA ILE A 162 -23.37 -44.69 -13.72
C ILE A 162 -23.18 -43.19 -13.42
N SER A 163 -24.17 -42.57 -12.79
CA SER A 163 -24.05 -41.14 -12.40
C SER A 163 -22.88 -40.91 -11.45
N GLN A 164 -22.65 -41.80 -10.50
CA GLN A 164 -21.51 -41.76 -9.57
C GLN A 164 -20.18 -41.92 -10.33
N ALA A 165 -20.07 -42.92 -11.21
CA ALA A 165 -18.87 -43.17 -11.99
C ALA A 165 -18.57 -41.99 -12.95
N ALA A 166 -19.60 -41.42 -13.57
CA ALA A 166 -19.49 -40.25 -14.43
C ALA A 166 -18.98 -39.02 -13.67
N ALA A 167 -19.49 -38.77 -12.43
CA ALA A 167 -19.01 -37.70 -11.58
C ALA A 167 -17.51 -37.90 -11.20
N SER A 168 -17.12 -39.15 -10.89
CA SER A 168 -15.73 -39.47 -10.57
C SER A 168 -14.79 -39.31 -11.78
N LEU A 169 -15.25 -39.63 -12.99
CA LEU A 169 -14.52 -39.36 -14.22
C LEU A 169 -14.36 -37.84 -14.44
N LYS A 170 -15.44 -37.09 -14.29
CA LYS A 170 -15.41 -35.64 -14.45
C LYS A 170 -14.43 -34.97 -13.49
N GLN A 171 -14.36 -35.43 -12.23
CA GLN A 171 -13.35 -34.94 -11.28
C GLN A 171 -11.93 -35.19 -11.81
N ALA A 172 -11.61 -36.41 -12.26
CA ALA A 172 -10.28 -36.72 -12.79
C ALA A 172 -9.93 -35.90 -14.05
N GLU A 173 -10.91 -35.63 -14.92
CA GLU A 173 -10.72 -34.75 -16.08
C GLU A 173 -10.42 -33.29 -15.67
N VAL A 174 -11.06 -32.79 -14.61
CA VAL A 174 -10.79 -31.45 -14.06
C VAL A 174 -9.38 -31.40 -13.47
N ASP A 175 -8.98 -32.43 -12.72
CA ASP A 175 -7.63 -32.51 -12.14
C ASP A 175 -6.55 -32.57 -13.24
N LEU A 176 -6.81 -33.30 -14.33
CA LEU A 176 -5.94 -33.32 -15.51
C LEU A 176 -5.90 -31.92 -16.19
N HIS A 177 -7.04 -31.25 -16.29
CA HIS A 177 -7.06 -29.90 -16.85
C HIS A 177 -6.19 -28.92 -16.03
N TYR A 178 -6.17 -29.05 -14.71
CA TYR A 178 -5.34 -28.21 -13.83
C TYR A 178 -3.85 -28.47 -13.95
N THR A 179 -3.41 -29.53 -14.66
CA THR A 179 -1.99 -29.69 -15.01
C THR A 179 -1.52 -28.68 -16.04
N HIS A 180 -2.43 -28.06 -16.79
CA HIS A 180 -2.15 -27.01 -17.76
C HIS A 180 -2.29 -25.65 -17.06
N ILE A 181 -1.17 -25.01 -16.81
CA ILE A 181 -1.12 -23.68 -16.18
C ILE A 181 -1.30 -22.64 -17.28
N VAL A 182 -2.43 -21.96 -17.28
CA VAL A 182 -2.81 -20.98 -18.32
C VAL A 182 -2.93 -19.58 -17.71
N SER A 183 -2.73 -18.54 -18.53
CA SER A 183 -2.98 -17.16 -18.11
C SER A 183 -4.48 -16.87 -18.08
N PRO A 184 -5.03 -16.32 -16.98
CA PRO A 184 -6.44 -15.91 -16.93
C PRO A 184 -6.72 -14.60 -17.69
N VAL A 185 -5.67 -13.83 -18.05
CA VAL A 185 -5.76 -12.51 -18.68
C VAL A 185 -4.72 -12.33 -19.79
N ASP A 186 -4.93 -11.32 -20.61
CA ASP A 186 -3.89 -10.78 -21.49
C ASP A 186 -2.91 -9.95 -20.64
N GLY A 187 -1.60 -10.02 -20.92
CA GLY A 187 -0.64 -9.26 -20.14
C GLY A 187 0.83 -9.60 -20.44
N ILE A 188 1.69 -9.22 -19.50
CA ILE A 188 3.14 -9.45 -19.55
C ILE A 188 3.58 -10.21 -18.30
N VAL A 189 4.39 -11.25 -18.46
CA VAL A 189 5.00 -11.99 -17.34
C VAL A 189 6.05 -11.12 -16.66
N ILE A 190 5.80 -10.74 -15.40
CA ILE A 190 6.74 -9.94 -14.59
C ILE A 190 7.76 -10.86 -13.91
N SER A 191 7.27 -11.94 -13.28
CA SER A 191 8.14 -12.89 -12.58
C SER A 191 7.75 -14.33 -12.90
N LYS A 192 8.77 -15.20 -12.86
CA LYS A 192 8.69 -16.64 -12.96
C LYS A 192 9.36 -17.21 -11.71
N GLU A 193 8.58 -17.87 -10.85
CA GLU A 193 9.05 -18.38 -9.56
C GLU A 193 9.20 -19.91 -9.56
N VAL A 194 9.26 -20.50 -10.74
CA VAL A 194 9.32 -21.94 -10.94
C VAL A 194 10.29 -22.32 -12.06
N GLU A 195 10.91 -23.50 -11.93
CA GLU A 195 11.84 -24.06 -12.92
C GLU A 195 11.38 -25.44 -13.41
N VAL A 196 11.82 -25.83 -14.63
CA VAL A 196 11.56 -27.16 -15.19
C VAL A 196 12.20 -28.23 -14.30
N GLY A 197 11.44 -29.28 -14.00
CA GLY A 197 11.86 -30.34 -13.07
C GLY A 197 11.60 -30.04 -11.60
N GLN A 198 11.16 -28.84 -11.24
CA GLN A 198 10.78 -28.49 -9.88
C GLN A 198 9.45 -29.15 -9.51
N THR A 199 9.36 -29.70 -8.30
CA THR A 199 8.11 -30.25 -7.76
C THR A 199 7.36 -29.16 -6.98
N VAL A 200 6.10 -28.94 -7.31
CA VAL A 200 5.20 -28.01 -6.66
C VAL A 200 4.13 -28.75 -5.85
N ALA A 201 3.80 -28.24 -4.66
CA ALA A 201 2.83 -28.84 -3.77
C ALA A 201 1.71 -27.82 -3.45
N ALA A 202 0.50 -28.14 -3.87
CA ALA A 202 -0.69 -27.28 -3.68
C ALA A 202 -1.49 -27.64 -2.41
N SER A 203 -1.03 -28.60 -1.58
CA SER A 203 -1.83 -29.17 -0.49
C SER A 203 -2.08 -28.25 0.71
N TYR A 204 -1.18 -27.26 0.97
CA TYR A 204 -1.27 -26.36 2.13
C TYR A 204 -1.36 -24.88 1.74
N GLN A 205 -0.60 -24.48 0.73
CA GLN A 205 -0.63 -23.14 0.14
C GLN A 205 -0.48 -23.29 -1.37
N THR A 206 -1.26 -22.51 -2.09
CA THR A 206 -1.09 -22.42 -3.55
C THR A 206 0.19 -21.66 -3.83
N PRO A 207 1.26 -22.30 -4.35
CA PRO A 207 2.47 -21.58 -4.69
C PRO A 207 2.21 -20.69 -5.90
N THR A 208 2.72 -19.47 -5.88
CA THR A 208 2.76 -18.60 -7.06
C THR A 208 3.80 -19.13 -8.01
N LEU A 209 3.45 -19.34 -9.27
CA LEU A 209 4.35 -19.77 -10.32
C LEU A 209 4.76 -18.64 -11.24
N PHE A 210 3.81 -17.76 -11.56
CA PHE A 210 4.01 -16.59 -12.40
C PHE A 210 3.23 -15.39 -11.85
N ASN A 211 3.80 -14.19 -12.01
CA ASN A 211 3.09 -12.94 -11.85
C ASN A 211 2.93 -12.28 -13.21
N VAL A 212 1.69 -11.97 -13.59
CA VAL A 212 1.35 -11.35 -14.87
C VAL A 212 0.72 -9.99 -14.60
N ALA A 213 1.29 -8.93 -15.21
CA ALA A 213 0.67 -7.61 -15.24
C ALA A 213 -0.24 -7.49 -16.47
N GLU A 214 -1.44 -6.98 -16.30
CA GLU A 214 -2.36 -6.75 -17.42
C GLU A 214 -1.87 -5.64 -18.33
N ASP A 215 -1.40 -4.52 -17.76
CA ASP A 215 -0.99 -3.34 -18.51
C ASP A 215 0.11 -2.58 -17.76
N LEU A 216 1.29 -2.50 -18.37
CA LEU A 216 2.41 -1.72 -17.83
C LEU A 216 2.34 -0.22 -18.16
N THR A 217 1.38 0.22 -18.97
CA THR A 217 1.17 1.65 -19.22
C THR A 217 0.41 2.32 -18.08
N LYS A 218 -0.33 1.54 -17.28
CA LYS A 218 -1.06 2.00 -16.10
C LYS A 218 -0.37 1.47 -14.86
N MET A 219 0.30 2.35 -14.18
CA MET A 219 1.04 2.01 -12.96
C MET A 219 0.45 2.75 -11.76
N GLN A 220 0.79 2.31 -10.58
CA GLN A 220 0.46 2.98 -9.31
C GLN A 220 1.68 3.02 -8.41
N ILE A 221 1.75 4.06 -7.58
CA ILE A 221 2.70 4.12 -6.48
C ILE A 221 1.94 3.79 -5.20
N GLU A 222 2.45 2.83 -4.46
CA GLU A 222 2.00 2.51 -3.11
C GLU A 222 2.89 3.28 -2.14
N ALA A 223 2.47 4.51 -1.80
CA ALA A 223 3.25 5.43 -0.98
C ALA A 223 2.91 5.28 0.50
N SER A 224 3.94 5.16 1.36
CA SER A 224 3.80 5.04 2.82
C SER A 224 3.85 6.43 3.46
N VAL A 225 2.70 6.95 3.88
CA VAL A 225 2.57 8.25 4.56
C VAL A 225 2.46 8.05 6.07
N VAL A 226 3.22 8.81 6.86
CA VAL A 226 3.20 8.72 8.32
C VAL A 226 1.87 9.24 8.91
N GLU A 227 1.46 8.68 10.06
CA GLU A 227 0.20 9.02 10.75
C GLU A 227 0.06 10.55 11.00
N ALA A 228 1.15 11.25 11.30
CA ALA A 228 1.13 12.68 11.58
C ALA A 228 0.64 13.54 10.39
N ASP A 229 0.80 13.06 9.16
CA ASP A 229 0.52 13.82 7.94
C ASP A 229 -0.70 13.30 7.15
N ILE A 230 -1.15 12.06 7.42
CA ILE A 230 -2.23 11.42 6.65
C ILE A 230 -3.53 12.22 6.65
N ALA A 231 -3.85 12.95 7.73
CA ALA A 231 -5.05 13.76 7.83
C ALA A 231 -5.13 14.90 6.78
N LYS A 232 -4.00 15.28 6.18
CA LYS A 232 -3.92 16.32 5.15
C LYS A 232 -4.00 15.74 3.73
N VAL A 233 -3.80 14.43 3.58
CA VAL A 233 -3.86 13.75 2.28
C VAL A 233 -5.30 13.43 1.93
N LYS A 234 -5.69 13.77 0.69
CA LYS A 234 -7.03 13.54 0.15
C LYS A 234 -6.96 13.05 -1.28
N GLU A 235 -7.96 12.29 -1.68
CA GLU A 235 -8.15 11.89 -3.06
C GLU A 235 -8.25 13.11 -3.99
N GLY A 236 -7.69 12.98 -5.20
CA GLY A 236 -7.64 14.05 -6.21
C GLY A 236 -6.47 15.03 -6.06
N GLN A 237 -5.63 14.91 -5.04
CA GLN A 237 -4.43 15.74 -4.90
C GLN A 237 -3.39 15.39 -5.94
N HIS A 238 -2.74 16.42 -6.50
CA HIS A 238 -1.61 16.25 -7.42
C HIS A 238 -0.36 15.81 -6.65
N VAL A 239 0.43 15.00 -7.32
CA VAL A 239 1.65 14.42 -6.79
C VAL A 239 2.76 14.62 -7.80
N ASP A 240 3.88 15.16 -7.34
CA ASP A 240 5.13 15.15 -8.06
C ASP A 240 6.00 14.03 -7.49
N PHE A 241 6.69 13.25 -8.33
CA PHE A 241 7.59 12.23 -7.84
C PHE A 241 8.82 12.08 -8.69
N GLY A 242 9.91 11.69 -8.07
CA GLY A 242 11.16 11.34 -8.73
C GLY A 242 11.50 9.88 -8.47
N VAL A 243 12.23 9.27 -9.40
CA VAL A 243 12.82 7.94 -9.23
C VAL A 243 14.33 8.04 -9.39
N ASP A 244 15.07 7.27 -8.61
CA ASP A 244 16.54 7.35 -8.59
C ASP A 244 17.18 6.99 -9.94
N SER A 245 16.45 6.24 -10.78
CA SER A 245 16.91 5.87 -12.13
C SER A 245 16.84 7.03 -13.13
N PHE A 246 16.05 8.08 -12.85
CA PHE A 246 15.85 9.26 -13.70
C PHE A 246 15.91 10.54 -12.85
N PRO A 247 17.09 10.93 -12.33
CA PRO A 247 17.22 12.00 -11.34
C PRO A 247 16.85 13.38 -11.88
N ASP A 248 16.93 13.58 -13.19
CA ASP A 248 16.64 14.87 -13.86
C ASP A 248 15.17 14.97 -14.34
N GLU A 249 14.37 13.92 -14.19
CA GLU A 249 12.97 13.88 -14.63
C GLU A 249 12.02 13.91 -13.42
N VAL A 250 11.02 14.79 -13.47
CA VAL A 250 9.92 14.83 -12.52
C VAL A 250 8.70 14.22 -13.19
N PHE A 251 8.15 13.20 -12.55
CA PHE A 251 6.93 12.55 -13.00
C PHE A 251 5.74 13.09 -12.20
N HIS A 252 4.53 12.95 -12.75
CA HIS A 252 3.31 13.43 -12.15
C HIS A 252 2.32 12.30 -11.95
N GLY A 253 1.54 12.41 -10.88
CA GLY A 253 0.48 11.47 -10.56
C GLY A 253 -0.66 12.15 -9.81
N VAL A 254 -1.67 11.36 -9.49
CA VAL A 254 -2.84 11.82 -8.72
C VAL A 254 -3.16 10.79 -7.65
N VAL A 255 -3.44 11.28 -6.44
CA VAL A 255 -3.93 10.42 -5.35
C VAL A 255 -5.32 9.90 -5.71
N THR A 256 -5.45 8.60 -5.86
CA THR A 256 -6.75 7.94 -6.16
C THR A 256 -7.40 7.36 -4.93
N GLN A 257 -6.62 6.91 -3.95
CA GLN A 257 -7.15 6.28 -2.76
C GLN A 257 -6.22 6.47 -1.56
N VAL A 258 -6.81 6.66 -0.38
CA VAL A 258 -6.12 6.59 0.91
C VAL A 258 -6.64 5.36 1.65
N ARG A 259 -5.79 4.35 1.87
CA ARG A 259 -6.19 3.12 2.57
C ARG A 259 -6.33 3.37 4.07
N ASN A 260 -7.45 2.94 4.64
CA ASN A 260 -7.73 3.11 6.07
C ASN A 260 -7.02 2.09 6.98
N ASN A 261 -6.46 1.03 6.39
CA ASN A 261 -5.74 0.02 7.16
C ASN A 261 -4.29 0.47 7.40
N PRO A 262 -3.87 0.71 8.65
CA PRO A 262 -2.50 1.11 8.95
C PRO A 262 -1.54 -0.08 8.80
N ILE A 263 -0.33 0.22 8.36
CA ILE A 263 0.81 -0.70 8.36
C ILE A 263 1.76 -0.26 9.48
N THR A 264 2.08 -1.18 10.40
CA THR A 264 3.03 -0.90 11.48
C THR A 264 4.31 -1.67 11.23
N THR A 265 5.38 -0.94 10.96
CA THR A 265 6.72 -1.50 10.77
C THR A 265 7.67 -0.84 11.75
N SER A 266 8.37 -1.62 12.56
CA SER A 266 9.33 -1.13 13.57
C SER A 266 8.74 -0.03 14.48
N ASN A 267 7.51 -0.19 14.96
CA ASN A 267 6.77 0.78 15.78
C ASN A 267 6.43 2.12 15.09
N VAL A 268 6.59 2.23 13.79
CA VAL A 268 6.13 3.38 13.01
C VAL A 268 4.83 3.01 12.32
N VAL A 269 3.79 3.82 12.56
CA VAL A 269 2.48 3.66 11.92
C VAL A 269 2.44 4.50 10.65
N THR A 270 2.19 3.83 9.52
CA THR A 270 2.03 4.46 8.22
C THR A 270 0.72 4.04 7.58
N TYR A 271 0.21 4.88 6.71
CA TYR A 271 -0.95 4.60 5.87
C TYR A 271 -0.52 4.56 4.42
N GLU A 272 -1.08 3.63 3.70
CA GLU A 272 -0.79 3.46 2.29
C GLU A 272 -1.69 4.36 1.44
N VAL A 273 -1.04 5.17 0.60
CA VAL A 273 -1.68 6.09 -0.34
C VAL A 273 -1.40 5.60 -1.74
N ILE A 274 -2.47 5.35 -2.51
CA ILE A 274 -2.38 4.91 -3.89
C ILE A 274 -2.38 6.13 -4.79
N ILE A 275 -1.37 6.22 -5.63
CA ILE A 275 -1.16 7.30 -6.58
C ILE A 275 -1.14 6.68 -7.98
N GLU A 276 -2.10 7.04 -8.80
CA GLU A 276 -2.14 6.59 -10.20
C GLU A 276 -1.16 7.42 -11.03
N ILE A 277 -0.41 6.71 -11.89
CA ILE A 277 0.61 7.29 -12.76
C ILE A 277 0.50 6.74 -14.18
N ASP A 278 0.78 7.58 -15.16
CA ASP A 278 0.80 7.21 -16.58
C ASP A 278 2.24 6.84 -16.99
N ASN A 279 2.39 5.64 -17.56
CA ASN A 279 3.69 5.11 -18.01
C ASN A 279 3.67 4.71 -19.49
N ARG A 280 3.11 5.56 -20.36
CA ARG A 280 3.02 5.27 -21.82
C ARG A 280 4.39 5.06 -22.46
N ASP A 281 5.40 5.72 -21.94
CA ASP A 281 6.77 5.60 -22.43
C ASP A 281 7.50 4.34 -21.94
N LEU A 282 6.85 3.53 -21.07
CA LEU A 282 7.39 2.31 -20.46
C LEU A 282 8.75 2.50 -19.75
N LYS A 283 9.04 3.74 -19.30
CA LYS A 283 10.26 4.09 -18.55
C LYS A 283 10.24 3.53 -17.15
N LEU A 284 9.09 3.58 -16.49
CA LEU A 284 8.89 3.10 -15.13
C LEU A 284 8.70 1.58 -15.13
N LYS A 285 9.44 0.90 -14.24
CA LYS A 285 9.37 -0.57 -14.11
C LYS A 285 8.80 -0.96 -12.75
N PRO A 286 8.07 -2.09 -12.66
CA PRO A 286 7.64 -2.65 -11.39
C PRO A 286 8.80 -2.81 -10.41
N GLY A 287 8.58 -2.46 -9.14
CA GLY A 287 9.57 -2.54 -8.08
C GLY A 287 10.49 -1.32 -7.95
N MET A 288 10.38 -0.30 -8.81
CA MET A 288 11.13 0.95 -8.62
C MET A 288 10.65 1.70 -7.39
N THR A 289 11.59 2.31 -6.66
CA THR A 289 11.28 3.21 -5.54
C THR A 289 11.05 4.61 -6.06
N ALA A 290 9.97 5.24 -5.60
CA ALA A 290 9.62 6.62 -5.90
C ALA A 290 9.71 7.48 -4.64
N ASN A 291 10.33 8.66 -4.77
CA ASN A 291 10.29 9.72 -3.78
C ASN A 291 9.14 10.66 -4.14
N VAL A 292 8.10 10.67 -3.31
CA VAL A 292 6.79 11.25 -3.61
C VAL A 292 6.61 12.56 -2.84
N GLU A 293 6.13 13.60 -3.51
CA GLU A 293 5.74 14.88 -2.94
C GLU A 293 4.25 15.14 -3.21
N ILE A 294 3.40 14.89 -2.21
CA ILE A 294 1.96 15.11 -2.31
C ILE A 294 1.65 16.57 -2.04
N ILE A 295 1.04 17.27 -2.98
CA ILE A 295 0.66 18.69 -2.86
C ILE A 295 -0.65 18.77 -2.08
N THR A 296 -0.55 19.14 -0.80
CA THR A 296 -1.72 19.20 0.09
C THR A 296 -2.43 20.55 0.07
N ALA A 297 -1.69 21.62 -0.20
CA ALA A 297 -2.25 22.97 -0.38
C ALA A 297 -1.36 23.79 -1.31
N LYS A 298 -1.99 24.54 -2.21
CA LYS A 298 -1.36 25.54 -3.04
C LYS A 298 -2.14 26.84 -2.89
N LYS A 299 -1.46 27.92 -2.53
CA LYS A 299 -2.04 29.26 -2.47
C LYS A 299 -1.16 30.24 -3.22
N GLU A 300 -1.78 31.16 -3.88
CA GLU A 300 -1.13 32.23 -4.64
C GLU A 300 -1.44 33.57 -3.95
N GLU A 301 -0.49 34.50 -4.02
CA GLU A 301 -0.66 35.88 -3.49
C GLU A 301 -1.01 36.00 -2.00
N VAL A 302 -0.38 35.22 -1.12
CA VAL A 302 -0.53 35.30 0.34
C VAL A 302 0.66 36.01 0.99
N LEU A 303 0.46 36.59 2.19
CA LEU A 303 1.54 37.17 2.97
C LEU A 303 2.35 36.06 3.64
N LEU A 304 3.66 36.07 3.41
CA LEU A 304 4.60 35.06 3.86
C LEU A 304 5.62 35.64 4.82
N VAL A 305 5.83 34.93 5.90
CA VAL A 305 6.91 35.22 6.85
C VAL A 305 7.87 34.03 6.96
N PRO A 306 9.16 34.25 7.16
CA PRO A 306 10.11 33.16 7.41
C PRO A 306 9.72 32.40 8.70
N ASN A 307 9.82 31.07 8.69
CA ASN A 307 9.48 30.20 9.83
C ASN A 307 10.30 30.56 11.09
N LYS A 308 11.50 31.14 10.91
CA LYS A 308 12.34 31.61 12.00
C LYS A 308 11.67 32.76 12.79
N SER A 309 10.91 33.65 12.13
CA SER A 309 10.24 34.76 12.83
C SER A 309 9.14 34.30 13.80
N LEU A 310 8.49 33.17 13.52
CA LEU A 310 7.47 32.55 14.38
C LEU A 310 8.06 31.81 15.59
N ARG A 311 9.37 31.50 15.53
CA ARG A 311 10.12 30.81 16.59
C ARG A 311 10.94 31.78 17.44
N PHE A 312 11.02 33.05 17.06
CA PHE A 312 11.78 34.05 17.79
C PHE A 312 10.98 34.50 19.01
N PHE A 313 11.68 34.63 20.18
CA PHE A 313 11.13 35.12 21.42
C PHE A 313 12.09 36.15 22.03
N VAL A 314 11.54 37.19 22.63
CA VAL A 314 12.29 38.18 23.37
C VAL A 314 12.40 37.70 24.80
N GLU A 315 13.64 37.67 25.33
CA GLU A 315 13.92 37.42 26.74
C GLU A 315 13.74 38.71 27.55
N ASP A 316 13.19 38.62 28.76
CA ASP A 316 13.16 39.75 29.71
C ASP A 316 14.53 40.02 30.30
N GLU A 317 14.67 41.10 31.07
CA GLU A 317 15.94 41.50 31.75
C GLU A 317 16.47 40.40 32.67
N ASN A 318 15.68 39.42 33.05
CA ASN A 318 16.01 38.28 33.90
C ASN A 318 16.35 37.00 33.12
N GLY A 319 16.35 37.05 31.78
CA GLY A 319 16.61 35.91 30.92
C GLY A 319 15.42 34.92 30.77
N ASN A 320 14.21 35.32 31.20
CA ASN A 320 13.04 34.50 31.10
C ASN A 320 12.26 34.80 29.78
N THR A 321 11.87 33.75 29.05
CA THR A 321 11.00 33.88 27.89
C THR A 321 9.55 33.91 28.33
N LYS A 322 8.84 35.00 28.02
CA LYS A 322 7.40 35.08 28.25
C LYS A 322 6.65 34.20 27.25
N ARG A 323 6.00 33.15 27.75
CA ARG A 323 5.12 32.32 26.94
C ARG A 323 3.80 33.02 26.70
N TYR A 324 3.43 33.11 25.42
CA TYR A 324 2.13 33.65 24.99
C TYR A 324 1.23 32.51 24.55
N ALA A 325 -0.06 32.62 24.78
CA ALA A 325 -1.05 31.60 24.41
C ALA A 325 -1.32 31.58 22.91
N ASP A 326 -1.11 32.69 22.21
CA ASP A 326 -1.31 32.89 20.79
C ASP A 326 0.00 32.91 20.00
N ARG A 327 -0.07 32.67 18.73
CA ARG A 327 1.06 32.81 17.79
C ARG A 327 1.31 34.29 17.52
N GLY A 328 2.55 34.70 17.36
CA GLY A 328 2.91 36.08 17.06
C GLY A 328 4.28 36.17 16.39
N ILE A 329 4.48 37.28 15.73
CA ILE A 329 5.78 37.69 15.18
C ILE A 329 6.24 38.95 15.90
N TRP A 330 7.55 39.20 15.85
CA TRP A 330 8.14 40.37 16.48
C TRP A 330 8.63 41.32 15.39
N THR A 331 8.27 42.58 15.54
CA THR A 331 8.67 43.69 14.66
C THR A 331 9.50 44.69 15.44
N LEU A 332 10.21 45.58 14.77
CA LEU A 332 10.99 46.62 15.42
C LEU A 332 10.23 47.95 15.34
N GLN A 333 9.74 48.46 16.48
CA GLN A 333 9.12 49.80 16.58
C GLN A 333 10.02 50.68 17.47
N ASN A 334 10.48 51.83 16.95
CA ASN A 334 11.37 52.75 17.66
C ASN A 334 12.59 52.07 18.27
N GLY A 335 13.17 51.08 17.59
CA GLY A 335 14.34 50.33 18.06
C GLY A 335 14.05 49.28 19.14
N LYS A 336 12.78 49.07 19.53
CA LYS A 336 12.37 48.04 20.50
C LYS A 336 11.50 46.96 19.85
N PRO A 337 11.69 45.70 20.28
CA PRO A 337 10.83 44.58 19.79
C PRO A 337 9.39 44.81 20.23
N HIS A 338 8.49 44.80 19.26
CA HIS A 338 7.04 44.84 19.43
C HIS A 338 6.39 43.60 18.91
N ARG A 339 5.56 42.94 19.71
CA ARG A 339 4.87 41.71 19.33
C ARG A 339 3.56 42.00 18.61
N VAL A 340 3.40 41.38 17.45
CA VAL A 340 2.14 41.39 16.68
C VAL A 340 1.55 40.00 16.71
N SER A 341 0.31 39.88 17.23
CA SER A 341 -0.43 38.62 17.23
C SER A 341 -0.90 38.31 15.80
N VAL A 342 -0.68 37.05 15.39
CA VAL A 342 -1.02 36.60 14.03
C VAL A 342 -1.71 35.24 14.03
N THR A 343 -2.59 35.05 13.06
CA THR A 343 -3.13 33.73 12.73
C THR A 343 -2.34 33.18 11.54
N ILE A 344 -1.80 32.00 11.69
CA ILE A 344 -1.02 31.32 10.66
C ILE A 344 -1.94 30.45 9.78
N GLY A 345 -1.59 30.31 8.51
CA GLY A 345 -2.24 29.41 7.56
C GLY A 345 -1.33 28.26 7.14
N VAL A 346 -1.17 28.12 5.83
CA VAL A 346 -0.30 27.10 5.20
C VAL A 346 1.17 27.42 5.50
N SER A 347 1.95 26.38 5.76
CA SER A 347 3.40 26.47 6.02
C SER A 347 4.17 25.50 5.14
N ASP A 348 5.28 25.96 4.58
CA ASP A 348 6.28 25.12 3.94
C ASP A 348 7.54 24.98 4.82
N GLU A 349 8.64 24.47 4.29
CA GLU A 349 9.89 24.29 5.02
C GLU A 349 10.50 25.62 5.50
N ASN A 350 10.31 26.73 4.77
CA ASN A 350 10.99 28.00 4.99
C ASN A 350 10.07 29.12 5.41
N LYS A 351 8.85 29.15 4.91
CA LYS A 351 7.88 30.26 5.07
C LYS A 351 6.54 29.76 5.61
N THR A 352 5.80 30.66 6.25
CA THR A 352 4.44 30.43 6.73
C THR A 352 3.54 31.57 6.28
N GLU A 353 2.36 31.21 5.82
CA GLU A 353 1.28 32.14 5.50
C GLU A 353 0.74 32.81 6.76
N ILE A 354 0.50 34.12 6.70
CA ILE A 354 -0.26 34.88 7.68
C ILE A 354 -1.65 35.15 7.11
N THR A 355 -2.68 34.62 7.79
CA THR A 355 -4.08 34.78 7.37
C THR A 355 -4.78 35.96 8.06
N SER A 356 -4.33 36.37 9.27
CA SER A 356 -4.88 37.48 10.03
C SER A 356 -3.82 38.07 10.95
N GLY A 357 -3.89 39.39 11.16
CA GLY A 357 -2.97 40.18 11.98
C GLY A 357 -2.69 41.54 11.35
N GLU A 358 -2.08 42.46 12.12
CA GLU A 358 -1.63 43.77 11.60
C GLU A 358 -0.31 43.66 10.86
N VAL A 359 -0.28 42.79 9.81
CA VAL A 359 0.92 42.51 9.00
C VAL A 359 0.67 43.04 7.58
N ARG A 360 1.68 43.71 7.02
CA ARG A 360 1.65 44.24 5.66
C ARG A 360 2.85 43.76 4.85
N GLU A 361 2.73 43.77 3.56
CA GLU A 361 3.85 43.52 2.65
C GLU A 361 5.02 44.47 2.94
N ASN A 362 6.25 43.99 2.82
CA ASN A 362 7.50 44.71 3.13
C ASN A 362 7.67 45.12 4.63
N MET A 363 6.84 44.63 5.55
CA MET A 363 7.02 44.84 6.97
C MET A 363 8.22 44.05 7.46
N GLU A 364 9.10 44.70 8.26
CA GLU A 364 10.27 44.03 8.83
C GLU A 364 9.90 43.22 10.06
N VAL A 365 10.30 41.94 10.06
CA VAL A 365 10.10 40.98 11.16
C VAL A 365 11.44 40.47 11.68
N ILE A 366 11.53 40.28 12.98
CA ILE A 366 12.74 39.80 13.63
C ILE A 366 12.83 38.27 13.47
N ILE A 367 13.96 37.78 12.98
CA ILE A 367 14.21 36.36 12.82
C ILE A 367 15.26 35.83 13.79
N GLU A 368 16.18 36.70 14.26
CA GLU A 368 17.29 36.31 15.15
C GLU A 368 17.81 37.53 15.89
N ARG A 369 18.37 37.30 17.11
CA ARG A 369 19.14 38.30 17.87
C ARG A 369 20.60 38.22 17.45
N LYS A 370 21.21 39.33 17.00
CA LYS A 370 22.60 39.39 16.62
C LYS A 370 23.47 39.38 17.90
N ASN A 371 24.16 38.30 18.15
CA ASN A 371 25.05 38.18 19.30
C ASN A 371 26.33 38.98 19.07
N ASN A 372 26.47 40.16 19.67
CA ASN A 372 27.66 41.00 19.59
C ASN A 372 28.86 40.44 20.39
N LYS A 373 28.81 39.19 20.86
CA LYS A 373 29.89 38.57 21.66
C LYS A 373 31.11 38.10 20.86
N GLU A 374 31.08 38.11 19.54
CA GLU A 374 32.23 37.63 18.73
C GLU A 374 33.33 38.64 18.43
N ASN A 375 33.19 39.91 18.80
CA ASN A 375 34.21 40.94 18.51
C ASN A 375 34.88 41.50 19.76
N ASN A 376 35.14 40.71 20.83
CA ASN A 376 36.03 41.12 21.88
C ASN A 376 37.38 40.34 21.80
N PRO A 377 38.44 40.92 21.20
CA PRO A 377 39.74 40.24 21.04
C PRO A 377 40.63 40.30 22.29
N GLN A 378 40.05 40.38 23.48
CA GLN A 378 40.85 40.42 24.68
C GLN A 378 40.53 39.26 25.64
N PHE A 379 41.55 38.48 25.88
CA PHE A 379 41.91 37.50 26.88
C PHE A 379 42.14 36.07 26.34
N ARG A 380 43.20 35.97 25.52
CA ARG A 380 44.03 34.76 25.54
C ARG A 380 45.18 35.02 26.53
N MET A 381 44.95 34.78 27.83
CA MET A 381 46.04 34.56 28.74
C MET A 381 46.68 33.19 28.43
N ARG A 382 47.89 33.26 27.88
CA ARG A 382 48.84 32.15 27.85
C ARG A 382 49.26 31.87 29.28
N MET A 383 48.94 30.74 29.88
CA MET A 383 49.66 30.23 31.05
C MET A 383 50.99 29.66 30.55
N PRO A 384 52.13 30.06 31.20
CA PRO A 384 53.42 29.40 31.00
C PRO A 384 53.44 28.08 31.78
N ARG A 385 54.20 27.14 31.23
CA ARG A 385 54.53 25.82 31.79
C ARG A 385 55.08 25.87 33.19
#